data_c3d7bf6a742dc5e2e51b1d45d356c635
#
_entry.id   c3d7bf6a742dc5e2e51b1d45d356c635
#
_cell.length_a   1.000
_cell.length_b   1.000
_cell.length_c   1.000
_cell.angle_alpha   90.00
_cell.angle_beta   90.00
_cell.angle_gamma   90.00
#
_symmetry.space_group_name_H-M   'P 1'
#
loop_
_entity.id
_entity.type
_entity.pdbx_description
1 polymer ?
#
loop_
_entity_poly.entity_id
_entity_poly.type
_entity_poly.pdbx_seq_one_letter_code
_entity_poly.pdbx_strand_id
1 'polypeptide(L)'
;MEYTVNSWENVTLLFSAGARQLKPVDKLTLGELLLANRLPPTLFQAYEVPGDGTLKAVPMSLALDEIPEGRKVILQCIRNTDIDALRPTEIETVHHSQEPVAAMFDFQYADESKNPTHRVHLIDAAGIQDIVFGKISDFLTEQGTELPLVAGISGGGDSNTLVQGVHRYVTSHDLDASKVTCFTLVMSPIWPDSAADRARALCSEAGFDHRVLYPRDMAELLGMNESPERLWEELSDRYTADLAHFFGTFFINLAGRAICDQVEGRNLLVGYNREDVMAELLFCLMNGRRPMPFPKRRTGGTDVLMPVWDVPKNMLDSCYPHFSEINYTERVDSSAVRRSSIYYMSHALDALVPQMSTSLLKGAAKLMDELGGWQELSPVDGTPLMHTGYGDPKEQAELLNLLQRYFPQWHPVMEQAQ
;
A
#
# COMPACT_ATOMS: atom_id res chain seq x y z
N MET A 1 -12.41 -0.77 24.72
CA MET A 1 -12.51 0.69 24.62
C MET A 1 -13.90 0.99 24.08
N GLU A 2 -14.74 1.63 24.86
CA GLU A 2 -16.14 1.88 24.50
C GLU A 2 -16.17 3.17 23.67
N TYR A 3 -16.44 3.05 22.37
CA TYR A 3 -16.63 4.22 21.51
C TYR A 3 -18.13 4.42 21.29
N THR A 4 -18.67 5.43 21.90
CA THR A 4 -20.05 5.87 21.65
C THR A 4 -20.06 6.69 20.37
N VAL A 5 -20.56 6.12 19.30
CA VAL A 5 -20.48 6.73 17.95
C VAL A 5 -21.81 7.36 17.55
N ASN A 6 -22.68 7.67 18.14
CA ASN A 6 -23.98 8.33 18.05
C ASN A 6 -25.01 7.58 18.85
N SER A 7 -25.62 8.25 19.72
CA SER A 7 -26.82 7.84 20.32
C SER A 7 -28.02 8.06 19.36
N TRP A 8 -28.31 7.08 18.55
CA TRP A 8 -29.67 6.60 18.73
C TRP A 8 -29.77 6.28 20.20
N GLU A 9 -30.69 6.85 20.90
CA GLU A 9 -30.73 6.85 22.37
C GLU A 9 -30.40 5.49 23.01
N ASN A 10 -30.48 4.41 22.23
CA ASN A 10 -30.34 3.03 22.69
C ASN A 10 -29.40 2.11 21.88
N VAL A 11 -28.65 2.57 20.86
CA VAL A 11 -27.77 1.71 20.08
C VAL A 11 -26.29 2.15 20.21
N THR A 12 -25.46 1.24 20.67
CA THR A 12 -24.01 1.46 20.77
C THR A 12 -23.27 0.56 19.79
N LEU A 13 -22.46 1.15 18.93
CA LEU A 13 -21.61 0.40 18.01
C LEU A 13 -20.22 0.28 18.61
N LEU A 14 -19.77 -0.95 18.83
CA LEU A 14 -18.41 -1.26 19.26
C LEU A 14 -17.55 -1.58 18.06
N PHE A 15 -16.54 -0.75 17.83
CA PHE A 15 -15.51 -0.99 16.83
C PHE A 15 -14.15 -1.24 17.48
N SER A 16 -13.44 -2.26 17.01
CA SER A 16 -12.05 -2.50 17.39
C SER A 16 -11.05 -1.56 16.70
N ALA A 17 -11.45 -0.86 15.64
CA ALA A 17 -10.54 -0.06 14.81
C ALA A 17 -11.12 1.31 14.41
N GLY A 18 -11.39 2.17 15.36
CA GLY A 18 -11.73 3.58 15.11
C GLY A 18 -13.23 3.92 15.15
N ALA A 19 -13.53 5.15 15.55
CA ALA A 19 -14.87 5.67 15.65
C ALA A 19 -15.44 6.02 14.28
N ARG A 20 -16.51 5.35 13.86
CA ARG A 20 -17.32 5.78 12.72
C ARG A 20 -18.63 6.38 13.21
N GLN A 21 -18.93 7.59 12.77
CA GLN A 21 -20.25 8.16 12.98
C GLN A 21 -21.25 7.47 12.05
N LEU A 22 -22.27 6.84 12.65
CA LEU A 22 -23.43 6.36 11.92
C LEU A 22 -24.29 7.56 11.51
N LYS A 23 -24.71 7.62 10.26
CA LYS A 23 -25.71 8.60 9.83
C LYS A 23 -27.07 8.15 10.32
N PRO A 24 -27.81 8.99 11.02
CA PRO A 24 -29.18 8.67 11.43
C PRO A 24 -30.06 8.48 10.19
N VAL A 25 -30.89 7.45 10.21
CA VAL A 25 -31.91 7.20 9.20
C VAL A 25 -33.17 6.73 9.94
N ASP A 26 -34.32 7.33 9.64
CA ASP A 26 -35.55 7.04 10.31
C ASP A 26 -36.09 5.64 9.95
N LYS A 27 -36.67 4.95 10.95
CA LYS A 27 -37.44 3.71 10.81
C LYS A 27 -36.69 2.54 10.16
N LEU A 28 -35.54 2.16 10.69
CA LEU A 28 -34.78 1.05 10.16
C LEU A 28 -34.63 -0.09 11.16
N THR A 29 -34.37 -1.26 10.64
CA THR A 29 -33.78 -2.38 11.37
C THR A 29 -32.29 -2.17 11.63
N LEU A 30 -31.71 -2.94 12.55
CA LEU A 30 -30.28 -2.92 12.83
C LEU A 30 -29.46 -3.19 11.54
N GLY A 31 -29.90 -4.13 10.71
CA GLY A 31 -29.25 -4.46 9.45
C GLY A 31 -29.31 -3.30 8.45
N GLU A 32 -30.45 -2.65 8.31
CA GLU A 32 -30.63 -1.50 7.42
C GLU A 32 -29.83 -0.29 7.89
N LEU A 33 -29.72 -0.07 9.20
CA LEU A 33 -28.85 0.97 9.77
C LEU A 33 -27.40 0.74 9.37
N LEU A 34 -26.90 -0.50 9.46
CA LEU A 34 -25.54 -0.84 9.03
C LEU A 34 -25.35 -0.62 7.52
N LEU A 35 -26.29 -1.10 6.70
CA LEU A 35 -26.23 -0.93 5.23
C LEU A 35 -26.27 0.55 4.81
N ALA A 36 -27.12 1.37 5.44
CA ALA A 36 -27.18 2.80 5.19
C ALA A 36 -25.85 3.51 5.50
N ASN A 37 -25.06 2.93 6.40
CA ASN A 37 -23.73 3.40 6.75
C ASN A 37 -22.61 2.66 5.99
N ARG A 38 -22.95 1.90 4.95
CA ARG A 38 -22.02 1.10 4.14
C ARG A 38 -21.23 0.06 4.95
N LEU A 39 -21.88 -0.50 5.97
CA LEU A 39 -21.33 -1.56 6.79
C LEU A 39 -22.06 -2.87 6.48
N PRO A 40 -21.37 -3.95 6.07
CA PRO A 40 -22.01 -5.23 5.82
C PRO A 40 -22.58 -5.82 7.13
N PRO A 41 -23.90 -6.08 7.25
CA PRO A 41 -24.49 -6.62 8.47
C PRO A 41 -23.90 -7.98 8.88
N THR A 42 -23.39 -8.75 7.91
CA THR A 42 -22.78 -10.05 8.15
C THR A 42 -21.47 -10.01 8.95
N LEU A 43 -20.85 -8.82 9.07
CA LEU A 43 -19.67 -8.61 9.90
C LEU A 43 -20.00 -8.36 11.37
N PHE A 44 -21.27 -8.22 11.71
CA PHE A 44 -21.69 -7.83 13.04
C PHE A 44 -22.62 -8.86 13.68
N GLN A 45 -22.53 -8.95 14.99
CA GLN A 45 -23.51 -9.59 15.85
C GLN A 45 -24.12 -8.55 16.79
N ALA A 46 -25.43 -8.54 16.88
CA ALA A 46 -26.14 -7.64 17.76
C ALA A 46 -26.49 -8.32 19.08
N TYR A 47 -26.34 -7.61 20.18
CA TYR A 47 -26.71 -8.05 21.54
C TYR A 47 -27.50 -6.97 22.24
N GLU A 48 -28.64 -7.32 22.78
CA GLU A 48 -29.36 -6.51 23.77
C GLU A 48 -28.64 -6.66 25.11
N VAL A 49 -28.49 -5.54 25.83
CA VAL A 49 -27.94 -5.51 27.19
C VAL A 49 -29.09 -5.22 28.16
N PRO A 50 -29.73 -6.24 28.76
CA PRO A 50 -30.69 -6.06 29.85
C PRO A 50 -30.04 -5.44 31.09
N GLY A 51 -30.85 -4.87 31.97
CA GLY A 51 -30.34 -4.20 33.17
C GLY A 51 -29.64 -5.13 34.19
N ASP A 52 -29.71 -6.43 34.01
CA ASP A 52 -29.01 -7.45 34.81
C ASP A 52 -27.56 -7.73 34.30
N GLY A 53 -27.14 -7.06 33.23
CA GLY A 53 -25.78 -7.20 32.65
C GLY A 53 -25.57 -8.44 31.80
N THR A 54 -26.59 -9.27 31.58
CA THR A 54 -26.48 -10.40 30.63
C THR A 54 -26.60 -9.91 29.18
N LEU A 55 -25.91 -10.56 28.25
CA LEU A 55 -26.02 -10.26 26.82
C LEU A 55 -26.98 -11.24 26.17
N LYS A 56 -27.97 -10.71 25.46
CA LYS A 56 -28.92 -11.50 24.69
C LYS A 56 -28.76 -11.18 23.20
N ALA A 57 -28.42 -12.20 22.41
CA ALA A 57 -28.35 -12.02 20.96
C ALA A 57 -29.70 -11.64 20.37
N VAL A 58 -29.70 -10.65 19.49
CA VAL A 58 -30.90 -10.20 18.77
C VAL A 58 -30.66 -10.21 17.28
N PRO A 59 -31.70 -10.43 16.45
CA PRO A 59 -31.54 -10.50 15.01
C PRO A 59 -31.24 -9.13 14.39
N MET A 60 -30.55 -9.09 13.26
CA MET A 60 -30.32 -7.87 12.47
C MET A 60 -31.63 -7.28 11.90
N SER A 61 -32.73 -8.06 11.90
CA SER A 61 -34.07 -7.61 11.52
C SER A 61 -34.82 -6.90 12.65
N LEU A 62 -34.23 -6.79 13.86
CA LEU A 62 -34.85 -6.04 14.96
C LEU A 62 -35.01 -4.57 14.54
N ALA A 63 -36.24 -4.06 14.61
CA ALA A 63 -36.51 -2.67 14.32
C ALA A 63 -36.01 -1.77 15.48
N LEU A 64 -35.47 -0.62 15.14
CA LEU A 64 -34.86 0.30 16.12
C LEU A 64 -35.90 0.85 17.11
N ASP A 65 -37.13 1.00 16.67
CA ASP A 65 -38.25 1.45 17.48
C ASP A 65 -38.83 0.35 18.41
N GLU A 66 -38.47 -0.91 18.20
CA GLU A 66 -38.77 -2.03 19.08
C GLU A 66 -37.81 -2.16 20.27
N ILE A 67 -36.70 -1.40 20.28
CA ILE A 67 -35.76 -1.42 21.39
C ILE A 67 -36.36 -0.65 22.57
N PRO A 68 -36.62 -1.30 23.72
CA PRO A 68 -37.23 -0.64 24.84
C PRO A 68 -36.41 0.53 25.38
N GLU A 69 -37.10 1.58 25.84
CA GLU A 69 -36.47 2.72 26.48
C GLU A 69 -35.56 2.28 27.64
N GLY A 70 -34.34 2.84 27.69
CA GLY A 70 -33.34 2.50 28.71
C GLY A 70 -32.57 1.20 28.46
N ARG A 71 -32.88 0.48 27.37
CA ARG A 71 -32.06 -0.67 26.93
C ARG A 71 -31.07 -0.28 25.85
N LYS A 72 -29.94 -0.97 25.81
CA LYS A 72 -28.93 -0.78 24.80
C LYS A 72 -28.77 -2.01 23.91
N VAL A 73 -28.54 -1.80 22.64
CA VAL A 73 -28.06 -2.84 21.71
C VAL A 73 -26.62 -2.55 21.37
N ILE A 74 -25.77 -3.55 21.56
CA ILE A 74 -24.36 -3.52 21.17
C ILE A 74 -24.23 -4.23 19.82
N LEU A 75 -23.69 -3.54 18.82
CA LEU A 75 -23.28 -4.12 17.56
C LEU A 75 -21.79 -4.47 17.65
N GLN A 76 -21.48 -5.74 17.81
CA GLN A 76 -20.12 -6.23 17.91
C GLN A 76 -19.60 -6.70 16.54
N CYS A 77 -18.50 -6.15 16.09
CA CYS A 77 -17.81 -6.65 14.91
C CYS A 77 -17.05 -7.94 15.25
N ILE A 78 -17.05 -8.87 14.30
CA ILE A 78 -16.33 -10.16 14.39
C ILE A 78 -16.86 -11.06 15.52
N ARG A 79 -17.73 -11.93 15.13
CA ARG A 79 -18.31 -12.95 16.01
C ARG A 79 -17.25 -13.97 16.42
N ASN A 80 -17.28 -14.37 17.68
CA ASN A 80 -16.47 -15.45 18.26
C ASN A 80 -14.96 -15.21 18.29
N THR A 81 -14.51 -13.97 18.13
CA THR A 81 -13.10 -13.62 18.34
C THR A 81 -12.96 -13.16 19.79
N ASP A 82 -12.12 -13.84 20.53
CA ASP A 82 -11.69 -13.38 21.85
C ASP A 82 -10.75 -12.18 21.66
N ILE A 83 -11.34 -10.98 21.62
CA ILE A 83 -10.57 -9.74 21.48
C ILE A 83 -9.69 -9.52 22.71
N ASP A 84 -10.09 -10.02 23.88
CA ASP A 84 -9.29 -9.89 25.09
C ASP A 84 -8.01 -10.75 24.99
N ALA A 85 -8.05 -11.86 24.25
CA ALA A 85 -6.85 -12.63 23.93
C ALA A 85 -5.86 -11.88 23.01
N LEU A 86 -6.32 -10.89 22.25
CA LEU A 86 -5.50 -10.03 21.40
C LEU A 86 -5.01 -8.78 22.13
N ARG A 87 -5.55 -8.48 23.33
CA ARG A 87 -5.10 -7.32 24.09
C ARG A 87 -3.77 -7.63 24.76
N PRO A 88 -2.81 -6.73 24.65
CA PRO A 88 -1.58 -6.86 25.41
C PRO A 88 -1.90 -6.80 26.91
N THR A 89 -1.28 -7.66 27.68
CA THR A 89 -1.39 -7.65 29.16
C THR A 89 -0.71 -6.43 29.76
N GLU A 90 0.34 -5.95 29.10
CA GLU A 90 1.08 -4.76 29.49
C GLU A 90 1.44 -3.94 28.26
N ILE A 91 1.28 -2.62 28.37
CA ILE A 91 1.72 -1.66 27.34
C ILE A 91 2.70 -0.70 28.02
N GLU A 92 3.94 -0.73 27.56
CA GLU A 92 4.95 0.26 27.91
C GLU A 92 4.98 1.37 26.87
N THR A 93 4.78 2.62 27.26
CA THR A 93 4.92 3.76 26.36
C THR A 93 6.27 4.41 26.55
N VAL A 94 7.06 4.47 25.49
CA VAL A 94 8.39 5.11 25.47
C VAL A 94 8.29 6.39 24.65
N HIS A 95 8.52 7.51 25.30
CA HIS A 95 8.52 8.82 24.64
C HIS A 95 9.94 9.17 24.19
N HIS A 96 10.14 9.34 22.89
CA HIS A 96 11.39 9.81 22.30
C HIS A 96 11.39 11.33 22.06
N SER A 97 10.21 11.94 22.06
CA SER A 97 10.04 13.38 21.89
C SER A 97 8.79 13.89 22.62
N GLN A 98 8.71 15.21 22.82
CA GLN A 98 7.55 15.85 23.47
C GLN A 98 6.33 15.96 22.53
N GLU A 99 6.58 16.11 21.22
CA GLU A 99 5.53 16.23 20.18
C GLU A 99 5.66 15.10 19.17
N PRO A 100 5.28 13.87 19.51
CA PRO A 100 5.39 12.74 18.60
C PRO A 100 4.36 12.85 17.47
N VAL A 101 4.78 12.52 16.26
CA VAL A 101 3.92 12.44 15.06
C VAL A 101 3.66 11.00 14.64
N ALA A 102 4.42 10.04 15.16
CA ALA A 102 4.28 8.64 14.87
C ALA A 102 4.39 7.76 16.11
N ALA A 103 3.74 6.61 16.06
CA ALA A 103 3.90 5.53 17.01
C ALA A 103 4.49 4.30 16.30
N MET A 104 5.60 3.79 16.82
CA MET A 104 6.13 2.49 16.45
C MET A 104 5.73 1.47 17.49
N PHE A 105 5.28 0.31 17.04
CA PHE A 105 4.96 -0.81 17.92
C PHE A 105 6.10 -1.82 17.91
N ASP A 106 6.53 -2.21 19.09
CA ASP A 106 7.51 -3.26 19.29
C ASP A 106 6.98 -4.32 20.25
N PHE A 107 7.38 -5.58 19.99
CA PHE A 107 7.06 -6.71 20.86
C PHE A 107 8.33 -7.17 21.55
N GLN A 108 8.30 -7.19 22.88
CA GLN A 108 9.25 -7.98 23.63
C GLN A 108 8.55 -9.20 24.23
N TYR A 109 8.98 -10.36 23.82
CA TYR A 109 8.72 -11.55 24.61
C TYR A 109 9.67 -11.49 25.80
N ALA A 110 9.17 -11.01 26.95
CA ALA A 110 9.94 -11.08 28.18
C ALA A 110 9.98 -12.53 28.61
N ASP A 111 11.13 -13.16 28.44
CA ASP A 111 11.48 -14.54 28.80
C ASP A 111 10.43 -15.62 28.44
N GLU A 112 10.50 -16.82 29.03
CA GLU A 112 9.60 -17.95 28.76
C GLU A 112 8.14 -17.73 29.19
N SER A 113 7.78 -16.54 29.70
CA SER A 113 6.40 -16.18 30.01
C SER A 113 5.65 -15.95 28.70
N LYS A 114 4.48 -16.55 28.56
CA LYS A 114 3.68 -16.56 27.34
C LYS A 114 3.02 -15.22 27.01
N ASN A 115 3.31 -14.16 27.74
CA ASN A 115 2.66 -12.84 27.58
C ASN A 115 3.67 -11.84 27.02
N PRO A 116 3.54 -11.40 25.76
CA PRO A 116 4.42 -10.39 25.20
C PRO A 116 4.15 -9.03 25.86
N THR A 117 5.20 -8.32 26.24
CA THR A 117 5.12 -6.88 26.55
C THR A 117 5.08 -6.10 25.26
N HIS A 118 4.05 -5.29 25.07
CA HIS A 118 3.95 -4.38 23.93
C HIS A 118 4.60 -3.04 24.30
N ARG A 119 5.53 -2.59 23.46
CA ARG A 119 6.06 -1.23 23.55
C ARG A 119 5.49 -0.36 22.45
N VAL A 120 5.09 0.83 22.84
CA VAL A 120 4.69 1.89 21.93
C VAL A 120 5.73 3.00 22.02
N HIS A 121 6.52 3.15 20.97
CA HIS A 121 7.50 4.22 20.85
C HIS A 121 6.86 5.43 20.19
N LEU A 122 6.74 6.54 20.91
CA LEU A 122 6.23 7.80 20.40
C LEU A 122 7.39 8.66 19.92
N ILE A 123 7.43 8.96 18.65
CA ILE A 123 8.61 9.50 17.96
C ILE A 123 8.19 10.72 17.12
N ASP A 124 9.04 11.73 17.05
CA ASP A 124 8.87 12.89 16.18
C ASP A 124 9.30 12.60 14.72
N ALA A 125 9.04 13.56 13.83
CA ALA A 125 9.36 13.44 12.42
C ALA A 125 10.86 13.18 12.17
N ALA A 126 11.74 13.86 12.91
CA ALA A 126 13.19 13.72 12.76
C ALA A 126 13.67 12.31 13.17
N GLY A 127 13.14 11.77 14.26
CA GLY A 127 13.46 10.42 14.70
C GLY A 127 12.95 9.35 13.72
N ILE A 128 11.73 9.53 13.18
CA ILE A 128 11.21 8.63 12.15
C ILE A 128 12.03 8.71 10.85
N GLN A 129 12.40 9.93 10.43
CA GLN A 129 13.29 10.12 9.27
C GLN A 129 14.62 9.39 9.45
N ASP A 130 15.25 9.52 10.64
CA ASP A 130 16.51 8.81 10.89
C ASP A 130 16.37 7.29 10.77
N ILE A 131 15.31 6.72 11.34
CA ILE A 131 15.01 5.29 11.26
C ILE A 131 14.78 4.86 9.80
N VAL A 132 13.92 5.57 9.06
CA VAL A 132 13.52 5.16 7.71
C VAL A 132 14.65 5.38 6.71
N PHE A 133 15.38 6.49 6.80
CA PHE A 133 16.56 6.73 5.94
C PHE A 133 17.68 5.72 6.23
N GLY A 134 17.87 5.35 7.50
CA GLY A 134 18.75 4.25 7.88
C GLY A 134 18.36 2.95 7.21
N LYS A 135 17.08 2.54 7.31
CA LYS A 135 16.57 1.32 6.65
C LYS A 135 16.80 1.32 5.13
N ILE A 136 16.59 2.45 4.45
CA ILE A 136 16.83 2.58 3.01
C ILE A 136 18.33 2.40 2.71
N SER A 137 19.19 3.08 3.45
CA SER A 137 20.65 2.99 3.27
C SER A 137 21.16 1.57 3.53
N ASP A 138 20.72 0.93 4.61
CA ASP A 138 21.10 -0.42 4.98
C ASP A 138 20.64 -1.42 3.91
N PHE A 139 19.38 -1.30 3.44
CA PHE A 139 18.86 -2.13 2.36
C PHE A 139 19.71 -2.03 1.09
N LEU A 140 20.06 -0.82 0.65
CA LEU A 140 20.88 -0.63 -0.54
C LEU A 140 22.29 -1.21 -0.36
N THR A 141 22.85 -1.11 0.84
CA THR A 141 24.13 -1.71 1.20
C THR A 141 24.05 -3.25 1.18
N GLU A 142 23.03 -3.83 1.78
CA GLU A 142 22.81 -5.29 1.80
C GLU A 142 22.59 -5.87 0.41
N GLN A 143 21.92 -5.12 -0.49
CA GLN A 143 21.74 -5.54 -1.88
C GLN A 143 23.01 -5.38 -2.73
N GLY A 144 24.09 -4.81 -2.20
CA GLY A 144 25.31 -4.53 -2.95
C GLY A 144 25.04 -3.58 -4.13
N THR A 145 24.20 -2.57 -3.90
CA THR A 145 23.70 -1.69 -4.96
C THR A 145 24.82 -0.80 -5.50
N GLU A 146 25.02 -0.81 -6.81
CA GLU A 146 26.03 -0.02 -7.49
C GLU A 146 25.41 1.13 -8.28
N LEU A 147 26.18 2.20 -8.51
CA LEU A 147 25.82 3.29 -9.40
C LEU A 147 26.13 2.91 -10.87
N PRO A 148 25.38 3.40 -11.86
CA PRO A 148 24.27 4.33 -11.76
C PRO A 148 22.96 3.71 -11.18
N LEU A 149 22.20 4.55 -10.46
CA LEU A 149 20.88 4.22 -9.92
C LEU A 149 19.78 5.00 -10.66
N VAL A 150 18.64 4.36 -10.86
CA VAL A 150 17.44 5.02 -11.36
C VAL A 150 16.34 4.94 -10.33
N ALA A 151 15.58 6.03 -10.09
CA ALA A 151 14.49 6.06 -9.12
C ALA A 151 13.24 6.73 -9.68
N GLY A 152 12.08 6.08 -9.55
CA GLY A 152 10.78 6.66 -9.88
C GLY A 152 10.26 7.53 -8.73
N ILE A 153 10.05 8.82 -8.99
CA ILE A 153 9.72 9.82 -7.97
C ILE A 153 8.43 10.55 -8.35
N SER A 154 7.43 10.53 -7.45
CA SER A 154 6.12 11.17 -7.67
C SER A 154 5.99 12.56 -7.02
N GLY A 155 7.00 13.05 -6.32
CA GLY A 155 6.95 14.32 -5.59
C GLY A 155 6.06 14.33 -4.35
N GLY A 156 5.58 13.17 -3.90
CA GLY A 156 4.84 12.99 -2.64
C GLY A 156 5.76 12.65 -1.45
N GLY A 157 5.18 12.44 -0.27
CA GLY A 157 5.91 12.13 0.97
C GLY A 157 6.78 10.89 0.87
N ASP A 158 6.27 9.80 0.29
CA ASP A 158 7.01 8.54 0.11
C ASP A 158 8.23 8.73 -0.80
N SER A 159 8.05 9.49 -1.89
CA SER A 159 9.12 9.81 -2.81
C SER A 159 10.20 10.68 -2.17
N ASN A 160 9.78 11.67 -1.34
CA ASN A 160 10.73 12.49 -0.60
C ASN A 160 11.55 11.64 0.36
N THR A 161 10.89 10.76 1.10
CA THR A 161 11.54 9.80 1.98
C THR A 161 12.54 8.91 1.24
N LEU A 162 12.16 8.41 0.05
CA LEU A 162 13.07 7.61 -0.79
C LEU A 162 14.29 8.42 -1.24
N VAL A 163 14.09 9.65 -1.76
CA VAL A 163 15.18 10.53 -2.20
C VAL A 163 16.17 10.80 -1.07
N GLN A 164 15.67 11.13 0.12
CA GLN A 164 16.53 11.43 1.27
C GLN A 164 17.24 10.18 1.82
N GLY A 165 16.59 9.03 1.80
CA GLY A 165 17.24 7.77 2.15
C GLY A 165 18.35 7.37 1.17
N VAL A 166 18.14 7.55 -0.13
CA VAL A 166 19.16 7.34 -1.17
C VAL A 166 20.28 8.37 -1.03
N HIS A 167 19.97 9.63 -0.75
CA HIS A 167 20.98 10.65 -0.49
C HIS A 167 21.86 10.28 0.72
N ARG A 168 21.27 9.77 1.80
CA ARG A 168 22.02 9.25 2.95
C ARG A 168 22.95 8.10 2.54
N TYR A 169 22.47 7.15 1.73
CA TYR A 169 23.28 6.05 1.21
C TYR A 169 24.49 6.55 0.40
N VAL A 170 24.23 7.43 -0.58
CA VAL A 170 25.26 8.01 -1.46
C VAL A 170 26.31 8.76 -0.64
N THR A 171 25.88 9.60 0.30
CA THR A 171 26.77 10.40 1.16
C THR A 171 27.59 9.52 2.10
N SER A 172 26.96 8.53 2.75
CA SER A 172 27.67 7.65 3.72
C SER A 172 28.70 6.74 3.06
N HIS A 173 28.59 6.49 1.77
CA HIS A 173 29.52 5.64 1.01
C HIS A 173 30.46 6.45 0.09
N ASP A 174 30.46 7.78 0.19
CA ASP A 174 31.28 8.70 -0.65
C ASP A 174 31.07 8.44 -2.15
N LEU A 175 29.81 8.23 -2.56
CA LEU A 175 29.45 7.97 -3.95
C LEU A 175 29.08 9.25 -4.69
N ASP A 176 29.17 9.22 -6.03
CA ASP A 176 28.83 10.35 -6.88
C ASP A 176 27.32 10.52 -7.04
N ALA A 177 26.73 11.51 -6.39
CA ALA A 177 25.32 11.81 -6.44
C ALA A 177 24.78 12.08 -7.85
N SER A 178 25.61 12.60 -8.77
CA SER A 178 25.22 12.86 -10.17
C SER A 178 24.93 11.59 -10.97
N LYS A 179 25.30 10.42 -10.45
CA LYS A 179 24.98 9.11 -11.05
C LYS A 179 23.66 8.52 -10.54
N VAL A 180 22.90 9.28 -9.76
CA VAL A 180 21.51 8.93 -9.42
C VAL A 180 20.58 9.70 -10.33
N THR A 181 19.84 8.99 -11.18
CA THR A 181 18.85 9.58 -12.09
C THR A 181 17.46 9.31 -11.56
N CYS A 182 16.78 10.36 -11.14
CA CYS A 182 15.37 10.32 -10.78
C CYS A 182 14.49 10.63 -12.00
N PHE A 183 13.28 10.07 -12.04
CA PHE A 183 12.33 10.44 -13.08
C PHE A 183 10.92 10.56 -12.52
N THR A 184 10.13 11.46 -13.11
CA THR A 184 8.73 11.70 -12.77
C THR A 184 7.89 11.60 -14.03
N LEU A 185 6.82 10.81 -13.98
CA LEU A 185 5.84 10.74 -15.06
C LEU A 185 4.79 11.83 -14.85
N VAL A 186 4.41 12.50 -15.93
CA VAL A 186 3.35 13.50 -15.93
C VAL A 186 2.35 13.16 -17.03
N MET A 187 1.11 12.87 -16.66
CA MET A 187 0.01 12.59 -17.59
C MET A 187 -1.33 12.75 -16.87
N SER A 188 -2.16 13.67 -17.30
CA SER A 188 -3.52 13.78 -16.80
C SER A 188 -4.37 12.57 -17.25
N PRO A 189 -5.29 12.04 -16.42
CA PRO A 189 -5.63 12.48 -15.06
C PRO A 189 -4.80 11.80 -13.95
N ILE A 190 -3.79 10.98 -14.28
CA ILE A 190 -3.11 10.09 -13.33
C ILE A 190 -2.02 10.83 -12.54
N TRP A 191 -1.18 11.59 -13.24
CA TRP A 191 -0.01 12.26 -12.66
C TRP A 191 -0.04 13.76 -12.98
N PRO A 192 -0.33 14.62 -11.99
CA PRO A 192 -0.45 16.07 -12.19
C PRO A 192 0.91 16.75 -12.39
N ASP A 193 0.94 17.87 -13.09
CA ASP A 193 2.15 18.69 -13.31
C ASP A 193 2.80 19.16 -12.01
N SER A 194 1.98 19.48 -10.99
CA SER A 194 2.46 19.91 -9.66
C SER A 194 3.41 18.91 -9.00
N ALA A 195 3.25 17.62 -9.31
CA ALA A 195 4.12 16.55 -8.83
C ALA A 195 5.54 16.68 -9.39
N ALA A 196 5.70 17.08 -10.66
CA ALA A 196 7.00 17.23 -11.31
C ALA A 196 7.83 18.36 -10.69
N ASP A 197 7.17 19.48 -10.34
CA ASP A 197 7.88 20.61 -9.72
C ASP A 197 8.40 20.28 -8.33
N ARG A 198 7.58 19.59 -7.52
CA ARG A 198 8.02 19.08 -6.21
C ARG A 198 9.17 18.08 -6.34
N ALA A 199 9.04 17.11 -7.24
CA ALA A 199 10.10 16.12 -7.47
C ALA A 199 11.42 16.76 -7.93
N ARG A 200 11.33 17.78 -8.82
CA ARG A 200 12.51 18.53 -9.28
C ARG A 200 13.23 19.23 -8.13
N ALA A 201 12.49 19.87 -7.25
CA ALA A 201 13.05 20.53 -6.08
C ALA A 201 13.79 19.55 -5.16
N LEU A 202 13.15 18.39 -4.85
CA LEU A 202 13.73 17.34 -4.02
C LEU A 202 15.02 16.76 -4.60
N CYS A 203 15.02 16.43 -5.89
CA CYS A 203 16.18 15.86 -6.55
C CYS A 203 17.33 16.86 -6.66
N SER A 204 17.01 18.15 -6.94
CA SER A 204 18.02 19.22 -6.98
C SER A 204 18.70 19.43 -5.63
N GLU A 205 17.93 19.37 -4.52
CA GLU A 205 18.47 19.46 -3.17
C GLU A 205 19.41 18.31 -2.83
N ALA A 206 19.08 17.10 -3.30
CA ALA A 206 19.92 15.90 -3.13
C ALA A 206 21.11 15.82 -4.10
N GLY A 207 21.22 16.71 -5.08
CA GLY A 207 22.25 16.68 -6.12
C GLY A 207 22.06 15.57 -7.16
N PHE A 208 20.84 15.07 -7.34
CA PHE A 208 20.49 14.02 -8.29
C PHE A 208 20.04 14.60 -9.63
N ASP A 209 20.33 13.87 -10.71
CA ASP A 209 19.74 14.15 -12.02
C ASP A 209 18.23 13.90 -11.99
N HIS A 210 17.42 14.75 -12.64
CA HIS A 210 15.99 14.59 -12.67
C HIS A 210 15.40 14.80 -14.07
N ARG A 211 14.62 13.80 -14.51
CA ARG A 211 13.93 13.79 -15.79
C ARG A 211 12.43 13.82 -15.59
N VAL A 212 11.76 14.75 -16.21
CA VAL A 212 10.28 14.79 -16.28
C VAL A 212 9.88 14.21 -17.62
N LEU A 213 9.02 13.20 -17.62
CA LEU A 213 8.55 12.52 -18.81
C LEU A 213 7.06 12.87 -19.03
N TYR A 214 6.81 13.70 -20.00
CA TYR A 214 5.47 13.95 -20.52
C TYR A 214 5.04 12.84 -21.49
N PRO A 215 3.76 12.77 -21.90
CA PRO A 215 3.27 11.70 -22.77
C PRO A 215 4.09 11.48 -24.04
N ARG A 216 4.55 12.57 -24.66
CA ARG A 216 5.42 12.51 -25.84
C ARG A 216 6.78 11.88 -25.50
N ASP A 217 7.36 12.29 -24.38
CA ASP A 217 8.68 11.79 -23.95
C ASP A 217 8.59 10.30 -23.57
N MET A 218 7.47 9.89 -22.94
CA MET A 218 7.21 8.49 -22.65
C MET A 218 7.05 7.66 -23.94
N ALA A 219 6.30 8.16 -24.91
CA ALA A 219 6.12 7.46 -26.18
C ALA A 219 7.44 7.31 -26.94
N GLU A 220 8.25 8.34 -26.98
CA GLU A 220 9.58 8.31 -27.62
C GLU A 220 10.54 7.36 -26.87
N LEU A 221 10.64 7.48 -25.54
CA LEU A 221 11.49 6.65 -24.69
C LEU A 221 11.16 5.16 -24.82
N LEU A 222 9.88 4.82 -24.91
CA LEU A 222 9.38 3.45 -24.92
C LEU A 222 9.16 2.90 -26.34
N GLY A 223 9.41 3.69 -27.38
CA GLY A 223 9.17 3.29 -28.78
C GLY A 223 7.70 2.95 -29.05
N MET A 224 6.77 3.70 -28.44
CA MET A 224 5.34 3.49 -28.63
C MET A 224 4.89 3.99 -30.02
N ASN A 225 3.95 3.29 -30.63
CA ASN A 225 3.30 3.72 -31.88
C ASN A 225 2.31 4.86 -31.70
N GLU A 226 1.68 4.91 -30.53
CA GLU A 226 0.68 5.91 -30.15
C GLU A 226 0.98 6.44 -28.74
N SER A 227 0.25 7.49 -28.31
CA SER A 227 0.51 8.12 -27.02
C SER A 227 0.03 7.26 -25.84
N PRO A 228 0.65 7.41 -24.63
CA PRO A 228 0.19 6.77 -23.42
C PRO A 228 -1.24 7.12 -23.02
N GLU A 229 -1.69 8.37 -23.32
CA GLU A 229 -3.07 8.79 -23.07
C GLU A 229 -4.07 7.94 -23.86
N ARG A 230 -3.75 7.64 -25.12
CA ARG A 230 -4.60 6.79 -25.95
C ARG A 230 -4.70 5.37 -25.39
N LEU A 231 -3.59 4.82 -24.91
CA LEU A 231 -3.59 3.52 -24.24
C LEU A 231 -4.42 3.58 -22.95
N TRP A 232 -4.33 4.67 -22.20
CA TRP A 232 -5.14 4.87 -21.00
C TRP A 232 -6.63 4.90 -21.32
N GLU A 233 -7.06 5.63 -22.37
CA GLU A 233 -8.44 5.67 -22.81
C GLU A 233 -8.96 4.26 -23.16
N GLU A 234 -8.23 3.51 -23.98
CA GLU A 234 -8.65 2.16 -24.38
C GLU A 234 -8.70 1.17 -23.22
N LEU A 235 -7.80 1.30 -22.23
CA LEU A 235 -7.81 0.46 -21.05
C LEU A 235 -8.93 0.85 -20.09
N SER A 236 -9.20 2.15 -19.90
CA SER A 236 -10.26 2.62 -19.01
C SER A 236 -11.66 2.30 -19.49
N ASP A 237 -11.86 2.17 -20.80
CA ASP A 237 -13.12 1.69 -21.37
C ASP A 237 -13.39 0.19 -21.10
N ARG A 238 -12.36 -0.58 -20.85
CA ARG A 238 -12.43 -2.03 -20.67
C ARG A 238 -12.34 -2.49 -19.23
N TYR A 239 -11.59 -1.77 -18.42
CA TYR A 239 -11.22 -2.16 -17.07
C TYR A 239 -11.70 -1.13 -16.05
N THR A 240 -11.97 -1.61 -14.85
CA THR A 240 -12.48 -0.77 -13.75
C THR A 240 -11.41 0.12 -13.12
N ALA A 241 -11.80 0.91 -12.14
CA ALA A 241 -10.98 1.91 -11.43
C ALA A 241 -9.64 1.39 -10.84
N ASP A 242 -9.47 0.07 -10.66
CA ASP A 242 -8.17 -0.50 -10.25
C ASP A 242 -7.08 -0.30 -11.31
N LEU A 243 -7.49 -0.01 -12.54
CA LEU A 243 -6.59 0.15 -13.66
C LEU A 243 -5.59 1.29 -13.47
N ALA A 244 -5.98 2.42 -12.87
CA ALA A 244 -5.09 3.56 -12.70
C ALA A 244 -3.81 3.21 -11.96
N HIS A 245 -3.93 2.37 -10.92
CA HIS A 245 -2.76 1.91 -10.17
C HIS A 245 -1.87 0.98 -11.00
N PHE A 246 -2.47 0.00 -11.65
CA PHE A 246 -1.72 -0.96 -12.46
C PHE A 246 -1.06 -0.32 -13.68
N PHE A 247 -1.76 0.62 -14.30
CA PHE A 247 -1.22 1.43 -15.38
C PHE A 247 -0.01 2.27 -14.91
N GLY A 248 -0.15 2.91 -13.74
CA GLY A 248 0.92 3.68 -13.13
C GLY A 248 2.16 2.82 -12.86
N THR A 249 1.98 1.69 -12.20
CA THR A 249 3.05 0.74 -11.91
C THR A 249 3.72 0.23 -13.19
N PHE A 250 2.93 -0.08 -14.21
CA PHE A 250 3.40 -0.54 -15.50
C PHE A 250 4.33 0.49 -16.17
N PHE A 251 3.87 1.75 -16.29
CA PHE A 251 4.68 2.80 -16.92
C PHE A 251 5.93 3.16 -16.11
N ILE A 252 5.85 3.16 -14.77
CA ILE A 252 7.03 3.39 -13.91
C ILE A 252 8.10 2.31 -14.17
N ASN A 253 7.70 1.05 -14.24
CA ASN A 253 8.66 -0.04 -14.50
C ASN A 253 9.25 0.03 -15.91
N LEU A 254 8.44 0.34 -16.94
CA LEU A 254 8.92 0.46 -18.30
C LEU A 254 9.87 1.64 -18.48
N ALA A 255 9.44 2.83 -18.05
CA ALA A 255 10.24 4.04 -18.15
C ALA A 255 11.55 3.90 -17.35
N GLY A 256 11.44 3.37 -16.11
CA GLY A 256 12.61 3.13 -15.27
C GLY A 256 13.63 2.20 -15.92
N ARG A 257 13.18 1.10 -16.53
CA ARG A 257 14.06 0.21 -17.30
C ARG A 257 14.73 0.92 -18.48
N ALA A 258 13.93 1.59 -19.31
CA ALA A 258 14.48 2.29 -20.47
C ALA A 258 15.51 3.36 -20.06
N ILE A 259 15.30 4.02 -18.91
CA ILE A 259 16.31 4.93 -18.37
C ILE A 259 17.52 4.18 -17.84
N CYS A 260 17.35 3.04 -17.15
CA CYS A 260 18.47 2.19 -16.73
C CYS A 260 19.36 1.82 -17.94
N ASP A 261 18.75 1.39 -19.05
CA ASP A 261 19.49 1.06 -20.27
C ASP A 261 20.27 2.26 -20.82
N GLN A 262 19.68 3.48 -20.78
CA GLN A 262 20.34 4.70 -21.25
C GLN A 262 21.54 5.15 -20.40
N VAL A 263 21.45 4.93 -19.07
CA VAL A 263 22.53 5.32 -18.14
C VAL A 263 23.47 4.16 -17.81
N GLU A 264 23.33 3.02 -18.51
CA GLU A 264 24.07 1.78 -18.24
C GLU A 264 23.95 1.30 -16.78
N GLY A 265 22.80 1.60 -16.15
CA GLY A 265 22.47 1.18 -14.80
C GLY A 265 21.70 -0.15 -14.78
N ARG A 266 21.67 -0.81 -13.62
CA ARG A 266 20.96 -2.09 -13.45
C ARG A 266 19.86 -2.02 -12.41
N ASN A 267 19.84 -0.97 -11.60
CA ASN A 267 18.98 -0.88 -10.43
C ASN A 267 17.92 0.22 -10.59
N LEU A 268 16.65 -0.19 -10.54
CA LEU A 268 15.50 0.70 -10.51
C LEU A 268 14.92 0.70 -9.08
N LEU A 269 14.88 1.84 -8.44
CA LEU A 269 14.27 2.02 -7.12
C LEU A 269 12.82 2.45 -7.25
N VAL A 270 11.94 1.79 -6.51
CA VAL A 270 10.51 2.13 -6.41
C VAL A 270 10.11 2.26 -4.94
N GLY A 271 9.24 3.24 -4.66
CA GLY A 271 8.80 3.55 -3.30
C GLY A 271 7.64 2.68 -2.83
N TYR A 272 7.63 1.37 -3.13
CA TYR A 272 6.60 0.46 -2.62
C TYR A 272 6.80 0.24 -1.14
N ASN A 273 5.82 0.68 -0.37
CA ASN A 273 5.77 0.49 1.07
C ASN A 273 5.17 -0.88 1.44
N ARG A 274 5.12 -1.16 2.74
CA ARG A 274 4.63 -2.44 3.24
C ARG A 274 3.22 -2.76 2.79
N GLU A 275 2.32 -1.79 2.81
CA GLU A 275 0.93 -1.95 2.41
C GLU A 275 0.80 -2.17 0.91
N ASP A 276 1.64 -1.54 0.08
CA ASP A 276 1.67 -1.77 -1.36
C ASP A 276 2.09 -3.20 -1.68
N VAL A 277 3.16 -3.69 -1.06
CA VAL A 277 3.65 -5.06 -1.25
C VAL A 277 2.64 -6.08 -0.73
N MET A 278 2.00 -5.82 0.42
CA MET A 278 0.95 -6.67 0.96
C MET A 278 -0.27 -6.70 0.05
N ALA A 279 -0.69 -5.55 -0.48
CA ALA A 279 -1.81 -5.46 -1.41
C ALA A 279 -1.51 -6.24 -2.70
N GLU A 280 -0.31 -6.15 -3.23
CA GLU A 280 0.14 -6.91 -4.40
C GLU A 280 0.12 -8.42 -4.12
N LEU A 281 0.65 -8.85 -2.97
CA LEU A 281 0.62 -10.24 -2.52
C LEU A 281 -0.81 -10.77 -2.44
N LEU A 282 -1.70 -10.07 -1.73
CA LEU A 282 -3.10 -10.46 -1.58
C LEU A 282 -3.82 -10.47 -2.92
N PHE A 283 -3.56 -9.49 -3.78
CA PHE A 283 -4.15 -9.45 -5.12
C PHE A 283 -3.74 -10.66 -5.97
N CYS A 284 -2.47 -11.06 -5.97
CA CYS A 284 -2.01 -12.25 -6.64
C CYS A 284 -2.71 -13.51 -6.10
N LEU A 285 -2.76 -13.66 -4.78
CA LEU A 285 -3.40 -14.83 -4.14
C LEU A 285 -4.90 -14.90 -4.45
N MET A 286 -5.61 -13.76 -4.40
CA MET A 286 -7.04 -13.70 -4.71
C MET A 286 -7.36 -14.06 -6.18
N ASN A 287 -6.40 -13.88 -7.08
CA ASN A 287 -6.52 -14.25 -8.49
C ASN A 287 -5.91 -15.62 -8.81
N GLY A 288 -5.55 -16.41 -7.80
CA GLY A 288 -4.94 -17.73 -7.99
C GLY A 288 -3.58 -17.67 -8.69
N ARG A 289 -2.85 -16.57 -8.56
CA ARG A 289 -1.57 -16.35 -9.19
C ARG A 289 -0.43 -16.44 -8.21
N ARG A 290 0.73 -16.82 -8.72
CA ARG A 290 1.96 -16.79 -7.96
C ARG A 290 2.28 -15.34 -7.56
N PRO A 291 2.62 -15.07 -6.29
CA PRO A 291 3.05 -13.74 -5.87
C PRO A 291 4.28 -13.28 -6.65
N MET A 292 4.35 -11.97 -6.92
CA MET A 292 5.52 -11.38 -7.53
C MET A 292 6.66 -11.24 -6.51
N PRO A 293 7.92 -11.35 -6.96
CA PRO A 293 9.07 -11.21 -6.07
C PRO A 293 9.14 -9.86 -5.36
N PHE A 294 9.52 -9.89 -4.10
CA PHE A 294 9.85 -8.73 -3.28
C PHE A 294 10.90 -9.15 -2.22
N PRO A 295 11.70 -8.28 -1.67
CA PRO A 295 11.81 -6.82 -1.93
C PRO A 295 12.63 -6.48 -3.18
N LYS A 296 13.06 -7.48 -3.91
CA LYS A 296 13.78 -7.36 -5.17
C LYS A 296 13.12 -8.23 -6.22
N ARG A 297 12.93 -7.68 -7.42
CA ARG A 297 12.50 -8.48 -8.58
C ARG A 297 13.37 -8.17 -9.78
N ARG A 298 13.68 -9.18 -10.56
CA ARG A 298 14.42 -9.04 -11.80
C ARG A 298 13.46 -9.05 -12.97
N THR A 299 13.53 -8.02 -13.80
CA THR A 299 12.64 -7.83 -14.94
C THR A 299 13.44 -7.40 -16.14
N GLY A 300 13.62 -8.30 -17.12
CA GLY A 300 14.34 -8.00 -18.37
C GLY A 300 15.75 -7.43 -18.15
N GLY A 301 16.52 -8.01 -17.25
CA GLY A 301 17.89 -7.58 -16.94
C GLY A 301 18.02 -6.45 -15.92
N THR A 302 16.91 -5.78 -15.54
CA THR A 302 16.91 -4.72 -14.52
C THR A 302 16.44 -5.28 -13.19
N ASP A 303 17.15 -4.94 -12.12
CA ASP A 303 16.77 -5.23 -10.75
C ASP A 303 15.88 -4.11 -10.21
N VAL A 304 14.60 -4.39 -9.99
CA VAL A 304 13.66 -3.48 -9.33
C VAL A 304 13.76 -3.69 -7.83
N LEU A 305 14.18 -2.67 -7.12
CA LEU A 305 14.44 -2.68 -5.68
C LEU A 305 13.38 -1.87 -4.94
N MET A 306 12.92 -2.38 -3.80
CA MET A 306 11.86 -1.78 -2.97
C MET A 306 12.42 -1.45 -1.57
N PRO A 307 13.18 -0.36 -1.41
CA PRO A 307 13.91 -0.10 -0.16
C PRO A 307 13.02 0.12 1.07
N VAL A 308 11.74 0.47 0.86
CA VAL A 308 10.77 0.73 1.93
C VAL A 308 9.69 -0.36 2.05
N TRP A 309 9.93 -1.54 1.50
CA TRP A 309 8.96 -2.65 1.43
C TRP A 309 8.42 -3.13 2.79
N ASP A 310 9.18 -2.95 3.86
CA ASP A 310 8.80 -3.31 5.24
C ASP A 310 8.44 -2.10 6.10
N VAL A 311 8.45 -0.89 5.52
CA VAL A 311 8.10 0.34 6.21
C VAL A 311 6.60 0.59 6.09
N PRO A 312 5.88 0.71 7.23
CA PRO A 312 4.45 1.00 7.21
C PRO A 312 4.16 2.40 6.68
N LYS A 313 3.03 2.53 5.97
CA LYS A 313 2.60 3.78 5.35
C LYS A 313 2.50 4.93 6.36
N ASN A 314 2.02 4.68 7.57
CA ASN A 314 1.92 5.70 8.60
C ASN A 314 3.30 6.26 9.03
N MET A 315 4.35 5.45 9.01
CA MET A 315 5.71 5.94 9.26
C MET A 315 6.23 6.80 8.10
N LEU A 316 5.98 6.41 6.85
CA LEU A 316 6.32 7.22 5.69
C LEU A 316 5.60 8.56 5.70
N ASP A 317 4.30 8.56 5.99
CA ASP A 317 3.50 9.80 6.12
C ASP A 317 4.02 10.70 7.24
N SER A 318 4.53 10.10 8.31
CA SER A 318 5.10 10.84 9.45
C SER A 318 6.51 11.38 9.20
N CYS A 319 7.23 10.88 8.18
CA CYS A 319 8.51 11.48 7.77
C CYS A 319 8.33 12.92 7.26
N TYR A 320 7.28 13.14 6.47
CA TYR A 320 6.98 14.43 5.85
C TYR A 320 5.47 14.69 5.85
N PRO A 321 4.86 15.00 7.01
CA PRO A 321 3.40 15.10 7.14
C PRO A 321 2.76 16.10 6.17
N HIS A 322 3.41 17.24 5.93
CA HIS A 322 2.92 18.26 5.01
C HIS A 322 2.87 17.78 3.55
N PHE A 323 3.88 17.04 3.09
CA PHE A 323 3.87 16.47 1.74
C PHE A 323 2.81 15.37 1.58
N SER A 324 2.57 14.60 2.63
CA SER A 324 1.53 13.59 2.65
C SER A 324 0.14 14.23 2.60
N GLU A 325 -0.09 15.30 3.35
CA GLU A 325 -1.34 16.07 3.31
C GLU A 325 -1.64 16.60 1.90
N ILE A 326 -0.67 17.23 1.25
CA ILE A 326 -0.80 17.72 -0.14
C ILE A 326 -1.16 16.55 -1.08
N ASN A 327 -0.48 15.42 -0.96
CA ASN A 327 -0.74 14.27 -1.81
C ASN A 327 -2.16 13.73 -1.63
N TYR A 328 -2.68 13.68 -0.40
CA TYR A 328 -4.05 13.25 -0.12
C TYR A 328 -5.12 14.23 -0.63
N THR A 329 -4.82 15.52 -0.68
CA THR A 329 -5.75 16.55 -1.16
C THR A 329 -5.75 16.70 -2.68
N GLU A 330 -4.61 16.53 -3.33
CA GLU A 330 -4.48 16.66 -4.79
C GLU A 330 -4.78 15.37 -5.55
N ARG A 331 -4.63 14.22 -4.90
CA ARG A 331 -4.82 12.93 -5.54
C ARG A 331 -6.30 12.60 -5.67
N VAL A 332 -6.75 12.46 -6.92
CA VAL A 332 -8.04 11.83 -7.20
C VAL A 332 -7.87 10.31 -7.00
N ASP A 333 -8.19 9.84 -5.80
CA ASP A 333 -8.16 8.41 -5.54
C ASP A 333 -9.41 7.76 -6.16
N SER A 334 -9.20 7.16 -7.32
CA SER A 334 -10.21 6.39 -8.05
C SER A 334 -10.21 4.92 -7.63
N SER A 335 -9.75 4.60 -6.42
CA SER A 335 -9.66 3.22 -5.96
C SER A 335 -11.01 2.54 -5.98
N ALA A 336 -11.11 1.42 -6.70
CA ALA A 336 -12.27 0.54 -6.65
C ALA A 336 -12.44 -0.02 -5.23
N VAL A 337 -13.67 -0.38 -4.89
CA VAL A 337 -14.03 -0.98 -3.58
C VAL A 337 -13.10 -2.14 -3.24
N ARG A 338 -12.77 -2.97 -4.21
CA ARG A 338 -11.92 -4.15 -4.04
C ARG A 338 -10.51 -3.77 -3.59
N ARG A 339 -9.87 -2.82 -4.27
CA ARG A 339 -8.53 -2.35 -3.90
C ARG A 339 -8.54 -1.67 -2.53
N SER A 340 -9.50 -0.79 -2.29
CA SER A 340 -9.67 -0.15 -0.99
C SER A 340 -9.85 -1.18 0.12
N SER A 341 -10.56 -2.29 -0.13
CA SER A 341 -10.72 -3.37 0.83
C SER A 341 -9.42 -4.10 1.13
N ILE A 342 -8.56 -4.33 0.12
CA ILE A 342 -7.26 -4.96 0.30
C ILE A 342 -6.34 -4.07 1.15
N TYR A 343 -6.28 -2.77 0.85
CA TYR A 343 -5.51 -1.82 1.66
C TYR A 343 -6.05 -1.73 3.10
N TYR A 344 -7.38 -1.69 3.25
CA TYR A 344 -7.99 -1.71 4.57
C TYR A 344 -7.62 -2.97 5.37
N MET A 345 -7.64 -4.14 4.73
CA MET A 345 -7.21 -5.39 5.38
C MET A 345 -5.74 -5.34 5.80
N SER A 346 -4.87 -4.81 4.96
CA SER A 346 -3.44 -4.66 5.29
C SER A 346 -3.24 -3.80 6.54
N HIS A 347 -3.94 -2.67 6.63
CA HIS A 347 -3.89 -1.81 7.81
C HIS A 347 -4.53 -2.48 9.04
N ALA A 348 -5.66 -3.16 8.86
CA ALA A 348 -6.38 -3.81 9.96
C ALA A 348 -5.56 -4.95 10.59
N LEU A 349 -4.80 -5.69 9.82
CA LEU A 349 -3.92 -6.75 10.33
C LEU A 349 -2.91 -6.20 11.33
N ASP A 350 -2.27 -5.09 11.02
CA ASP A 350 -1.27 -4.49 11.94
C ASP A 350 -1.91 -3.72 13.09
N ALA A 351 -3.13 -3.20 12.90
CA ALA A 351 -3.86 -2.55 13.98
C ALA A 351 -4.29 -3.55 15.07
N LEU A 352 -4.60 -4.78 14.67
CA LEU A 352 -4.98 -5.85 15.59
C LEU A 352 -3.78 -6.56 16.20
N VAL A 353 -2.80 -6.90 15.37
CA VAL A 353 -1.58 -7.59 15.77
C VAL A 353 -0.39 -6.88 15.13
N PRO A 354 0.25 -5.94 15.83
CA PRO A 354 1.39 -5.21 15.29
C PRO A 354 2.44 -6.14 14.67
N GLN A 355 3.03 -5.73 13.55
CA GLN A 355 3.99 -6.51 12.74
C GLN A 355 3.42 -7.76 12.05
N MET A 356 2.10 -8.00 12.08
CA MET A 356 1.53 -9.17 11.41
C MET A 356 1.74 -9.11 9.88
N SER A 357 1.59 -7.95 9.28
CA SER A 357 1.87 -7.75 7.85
C SER A 357 3.32 -8.06 7.50
N THR A 358 4.28 -7.61 8.31
CA THR A 358 5.70 -7.94 8.12
C THR A 358 5.96 -9.44 8.24
N SER A 359 5.33 -10.10 9.21
CA SER A 359 5.46 -11.55 9.40
C SER A 359 4.88 -12.33 8.22
N LEU A 360 3.73 -11.91 7.70
CA LEU A 360 3.11 -12.51 6.51
C LEU A 360 3.99 -12.34 5.27
N LEU A 361 4.54 -11.14 5.05
CA LEU A 361 5.44 -10.89 3.92
C LEU A 361 6.71 -11.75 4.02
N LYS A 362 7.38 -11.78 5.18
CA LYS A 362 8.55 -12.63 5.38
C LYS A 362 8.24 -14.12 5.21
N GLY A 363 7.07 -14.57 5.71
CA GLY A 363 6.60 -15.93 5.52
C GLY A 363 6.33 -16.25 4.05
N ALA A 364 5.69 -15.34 3.30
CA ALA A 364 5.45 -15.49 1.88
C ALA A 364 6.76 -15.55 1.07
N ALA A 365 7.73 -14.67 1.36
CA ALA A 365 9.04 -14.69 0.72
C ALA A 365 9.73 -16.04 0.94
N LYS A 366 9.78 -16.53 2.18
CA LYS A 366 10.37 -17.83 2.50
C LYS A 366 9.66 -18.98 1.78
N LEU A 367 8.32 -19.00 1.77
CA LEU A 367 7.55 -20.02 1.07
C LEU A 367 7.85 -20.02 -0.42
N MET A 368 7.99 -18.83 -1.03
CA MET A 368 8.31 -18.73 -2.46
C MET A 368 9.71 -19.25 -2.76
N ASP A 369 10.69 -19.01 -1.89
CA ASP A 369 12.03 -19.59 -2.03
C ASP A 369 12.00 -21.13 -1.96
N GLU A 370 11.21 -21.70 -1.05
CA GLU A 370 11.01 -23.15 -0.93
C GLU A 370 10.29 -23.77 -2.14
N LEU A 371 9.42 -23.00 -2.81
CA LEU A 371 8.69 -23.42 -4.02
C LEU A 371 9.48 -23.27 -5.32
N GLY A 372 10.79 -23.12 -5.26
CA GLY A 372 11.68 -23.05 -6.42
C GLY A 372 12.23 -21.66 -6.72
N GLY A 373 12.09 -20.75 -5.77
CA GLY A 373 12.67 -19.40 -5.85
C GLY A 373 11.92 -18.48 -6.82
N TRP A 374 12.52 -17.31 -6.98
CA TRP A 374 12.02 -16.25 -7.85
C TRP A 374 12.60 -16.41 -9.25
N GLN A 375 11.73 -16.53 -10.24
CA GLN A 375 12.16 -16.50 -11.63
C GLN A 375 12.28 -15.06 -12.13
N GLU A 376 13.16 -14.83 -13.10
CA GLU A 376 13.18 -13.56 -13.81
C GLU A 376 11.84 -13.34 -14.53
N LEU A 377 11.25 -12.19 -14.32
CA LEU A 377 9.98 -11.83 -14.92
C LEU A 377 10.19 -11.15 -16.27
N SER A 378 9.34 -11.44 -17.24
CA SER A 378 9.29 -10.61 -18.44
C SER A 378 8.86 -9.18 -18.09
N PRO A 379 9.18 -8.17 -18.91
CA PRO A 379 8.72 -6.81 -18.69
C PRO A 379 7.20 -6.67 -18.52
N VAL A 380 6.47 -7.57 -19.13
CA VAL A 380 5.01 -7.61 -19.08
C VAL A 380 4.53 -8.35 -17.84
N ASP A 381 5.09 -9.53 -17.54
CA ASP A 381 4.71 -10.35 -16.40
C ASP A 381 5.15 -9.74 -15.06
N GLY A 382 6.21 -8.92 -15.07
CA GLY A 382 6.72 -8.21 -13.90
C GLY A 382 5.85 -7.03 -13.45
N THR A 383 4.68 -6.84 -14.04
CA THR A 383 3.77 -5.75 -13.68
C THR A 383 2.39 -6.27 -13.26
N PRO A 384 1.76 -5.66 -12.25
CA PRO A 384 0.41 -6.02 -11.83
C PRO A 384 -0.65 -5.88 -12.94
N LEU A 385 -0.37 -5.11 -14.00
CA LEU A 385 -1.28 -4.95 -15.13
C LEU A 385 -1.69 -6.28 -15.76
N MET A 386 -0.77 -7.24 -15.84
CA MET A 386 -1.05 -8.58 -16.37
C MET A 386 -1.96 -9.43 -15.48
N HIS A 387 -2.22 -8.96 -14.27
CA HIS A 387 -3.09 -9.65 -13.32
C HIS A 387 -4.50 -9.04 -13.24
N THR A 388 -4.82 -8.05 -14.09
CA THR A 388 -6.14 -7.37 -14.08
C THR A 388 -7.29 -8.24 -14.59
N GLY A 389 -7.02 -9.16 -15.49
CA GLY A 389 -8.01 -10.07 -16.10
C GLY A 389 -8.43 -11.25 -15.24
N TYR A 390 -8.34 -11.17 -13.92
CA TYR A 390 -8.78 -12.23 -12.98
C TYR A 390 -8.33 -13.66 -13.32
N GLY A 391 -7.27 -13.79 -14.08
CA GLY A 391 -6.78 -15.10 -14.50
C GLY A 391 -7.52 -15.72 -15.71
N ASP A 392 -8.46 -15.01 -16.32
CA ASP A 392 -9.05 -15.46 -17.58
C ASP A 392 -8.03 -15.39 -18.72
N PRO A 393 -7.62 -16.54 -19.31
CA PRO A 393 -6.64 -16.56 -20.39
C PRO A 393 -7.06 -15.74 -21.61
N LYS A 394 -8.36 -15.60 -21.87
CA LYS A 394 -8.88 -14.81 -22.97
C LYS A 394 -8.66 -13.32 -22.75
N GLU A 395 -9.02 -12.81 -21.56
CA GLU A 395 -8.78 -11.41 -21.21
C GLU A 395 -7.29 -11.07 -21.22
N GLN A 396 -6.44 -11.98 -20.76
CA GLN A 396 -4.98 -11.81 -20.85
C GLN A 396 -4.49 -11.72 -22.30
N ALA A 397 -4.96 -12.60 -23.17
CA ALA A 397 -4.59 -12.55 -24.58
C ALA A 397 -5.06 -11.26 -25.25
N GLU A 398 -6.26 -10.79 -24.92
CA GLU A 398 -6.76 -9.49 -25.40
C GLU A 398 -5.93 -8.32 -24.92
N LEU A 399 -5.51 -8.32 -23.64
CA LEU A 399 -4.63 -7.30 -23.07
C LEU A 399 -3.24 -7.33 -23.75
N LEU A 400 -2.66 -8.51 -23.93
CA LEU A 400 -1.39 -8.65 -24.64
C LEU A 400 -1.46 -8.14 -26.07
N ASN A 401 -2.51 -8.49 -26.82
CA ASN A 401 -2.74 -8.01 -28.17
C ASN A 401 -2.88 -6.47 -28.21
N LEU A 402 -3.56 -5.90 -27.21
CA LEU A 402 -3.65 -4.45 -27.06
C LEU A 402 -2.28 -3.84 -26.86
N LEU A 403 -1.51 -4.33 -25.87
CA LEU A 403 -0.18 -3.81 -25.56
C LEU A 403 0.79 -3.95 -26.75
N GLN A 404 0.72 -5.05 -27.53
CA GLN A 404 1.55 -5.23 -28.72
C GLN A 404 1.31 -4.17 -29.80
N ARG A 405 0.06 -3.65 -29.92
CA ARG A 405 -0.23 -2.56 -30.87
C ARG A 405 0.48 -1.27 -30.46
N TYR A 406 0.60 -1.03 -29.18
CA TYR A 406 1.27 0.16 -28.64
C TYR A 406 2.78 0.01 -28.57
N PHE A 407 3.27 -1.19 -28.31
CA PHE A 407 4.69 -1.51 -28.15
C PHE A 407 5.14 -2.55 -29.18
N PRO A 408 5.32 -2.17 -30.45
CA PRO A 408 5.60 -3.12 -31.54
C PRO A 408 6.93 -3.87 -31.39
N GLN A 409 7.84 -3.32 -30.58
CA GLN A 409 9.13 -3.96 -30.30
C GLN A 409 9.02 -5.05 -29.21
N TRP A 410 7.87 -5.16 -28.55
CA TRP A 410 7.65 -6.19 -27.56
C TRP A 410 7.21 -7.49 -28.21
N HIS A 411 8.07 -8.47 -28.10
CA HIS A 411 7.70 -9.84 -28.34
C HIS A 411 7.47 -10.49 -26.97
N PRO A 412 6.23 -10.60 -26.49
CA PRO A 412 5.97 -11.38 -25.28
C PRO A 412 6.44 -12.79 -25.60
N VAL A 413 7.36 -13.29 -24.80
CA VAL A 413 7.67 -14.72 -24.79
C VAL A 413 6.39 -15.36 -24.26
N MET A 414 5.57 -15.88 -25.16
CA MET A 414 4.48 -16.78 -24.82
C MET A 414 5.15 -18.05 -24.29
N GLU A 415 5.51 -18.08 -23.01
CA GLU A 415 5.73 -19.34 -22.35
C GLU A 415 4.41 -20.08 -22.42
N GLN A 416 4.39 -21.12 -23.22
CA GLN A 416 3.30 -22.07 -23.29
C GLN A 416 3.10 -22.57 -21.86
N ALA A 417 1.94 -22.24 -21.30
CA ALA A 417 1.46 -22.85 -20.08
C ALA A 417 1.45 -24.37 -20.31
N GLN A 418 2.44 -25.07 -19.78
CA GLN A 418 2.43 -26.50 -19.59
C GLN A 418 1.81 -26.82 -18.23
#